data_71d814d6cc6e125a736c0d2ee7b938b4
#
_entry.id   71d814d6cc6e125a736c0d2ee7b938b4
#
_cell.length_a   1.000
_cell.length_b   1.000
_cell.length_c   1.000
_cell.angle_alpha   90.00
_cell.angle_beta   90.00
_cell.angle_gamma   90.00
#
_symmetry.space_group_name_H-M   'P 1'
#
loop_
_entity.id
_entity.type
_entity.pdbx_description
1 polymer ?
#
loop_
_entity_poly.entity_id
_entity_poly.type
_entity_poly.pdbx_seq_one_letter_code
_entity_poly.pdbx_strand_id
1 'polypeptide(L)'
;MRVLAFRHVPFEGLGLIEPALRERHIEVAYADLYQPGAPTPDIGLYDALIFMGGPMSVNDDLPFLRQEMAFIRQAIARRQPILGICLGSQLIARAMGATVRRNSAKEIGWHGVQFTPAAAGDRLFGGLSQETIFHWHGQTFDLPPGAELLASSDLCRHQAFRMGERVYGLQFHLEVTPEMIADWCTQDENCGDVRELEAPIDPFFNAARMAELSAQVFGSWCELLLMTPTGKPLPHGRGSD
;
A
#
# COMPACT_ATOMS: atom_id res chain seq x y z
N MET A 1 7.43 18.39 -4.03
CA MET A 1 6.23 17.54 -4.07
C MET A 1 5.88 17.11 -2.65
N ARG A 2 4.60 16.89 -2.37
CA ARG A 2 4.11 16.50 -1.05
C ARG A 2 3.17 15.31 -1.16
N VAL A 3 3.38 14.32 -0.30
CA VAL A 3 2.53 13.12 -0.19
C VAL A 3 1.82 13.15 1.16
N LEU A 4 0.55 12.76 1.19
CA LEU A 4 -0.20 12.53 2.43
C LEU A 4 -0.32 11.03 2.65
N ALA A 5 0.19 10.55 3.79
CA ALA A 5 0.10 9.17 4.22
C ALA A 5 -0.95 9.03 5.33
N PHE A 6 -1.98 8.23 5.09
CA PHE A 6 -3.00 7.87 6.08
C PHE A 6 -2.52 6.64 6.84
N ARG A 7 -2.42 6.76 8.18
CA ARG A 7 -2.12 5.65 9.08
C ARG A 7 -3.37 5.28 9.86
N HIS A 8 -3.45 4.01 10.21
CA HIS A 8 -4.60 3.47 10.94
C HIS A 8 -4.22 3.02 12.36
N VAL A 9 -2.92 2.82 12.60
CA VAL A 9 -2.30 2.54 13.91
C VAL A 9 -0.90 3.16 13.95
N PRO A 10 -0.33 3.41 15.13
CA PRO A 10 0.98 4.07 15.24
C PRO A 10 2.15 3.25 14.68
N PHE A 11 2.07 1.92 14.77
CA PHE A 11 3.16 1.01 14.42
C PHE A 11 3.20 0.61 12.92
N GLU A 12 2.17 0.96 12.13
CA GLU A 12 2.17 0.74 10.68
C GLU A 12 2.55 2.03 9.93
N GLY A 13 3.84 2.37 9.97
CA GLY A 13 4.41 3.51 9.26
C GLY A 13 4.83 3.19 7.84
N LEU A 14 5.45 4.16 7.17
CA LEU A 14 5.88 4.06 5.76
C LEU A 14 7.04 3.06 5.54
N GLY A 15 7.80 2.71 6.58
CA GLY A 15 8.91 1.75 6.45
C GLY A 15 9.82 2.07 5.28
N LEU A 16 10.02 1.09 4.39
CA LEU A 16 10.88 1.19 3.20
C LEU A 16 10.33 2.12 2.09
N ILE A 17 9.09 2.64 2.19
CA ILE A 17 8.59 3.70 1.29
C ILE A 17 9.31 5.02 1.61
N GLU A 18 9.61 5.29 2.88
CA GLU A 18 10.19 6.57 3.31
C GLU A 18 11.55 6.88 2.68
N PRO A 19 12.52 5.96 2.62
CA PRO A 19 13.76 6.17 1.88
C PRO A 19 13.54 6.56 0.41
N ALA A 20 12.62 5.89 -0.29
CA ALA A 20 12.34 6.16 -1.70
C ALA A 20 11.78 7.58 -1.93
N LEU A 21 10.93 8.06 -1.01
CA LEU A 21 10.40 9.43 -1.03
C LEU A 21 11.51 10.45 -0.72
N ARG A 22 12.31 10.19 0.31
CA ARG A 22 13.39 11.07 0.77
C ARG A 22 14.47 11.26 -0.29
N GLU A 23 14.90 10.20 -0.97
CA GLU A 23 15.88 10.26 -2.07
C GLU A 23 15.44 11.17 -3.21
N ARG A 24 14.13 11.33 -3.40
CA ARG A 24 13.54 12.18 -4.44
C ARG A 24 13.04 13.53 -3.93
N HIS A 25 13.41 13.90 -2.69
CA HIS A 25 13.00 15.15 -2.04
C HIS A 25 11.47 15.34 -2.01
N ILE A 26 10.72 14.25 -1.81
CA ILE A 26 9.26 14.27 -1.67
C ILE A 26 8.93 14.38 -0.19
N GLU A 27 8.27 15.46 0.19
CA GLU A 27 7.82 15.70 1.57
C GLU A 27 6.64 14.80 1.92
N VAL A 28 6.63 14.30 3.17
CA VAL A 28 5.54 13.49 3.71
C VAL A 28 4.84 14.22 4.84
N ALA A 29 3.51 14.22 4.80
CA ALA A 29 2.66 14.53 5.94
C ALA A 29 1.84 13.29 6.30
N TYR A 30 1.50 13.15 7.58
CA TYR A 30 0.66 12.06 8.08
C TYR A 30 -0.74 12.55 8.43
N ALA A 31 -1.73 11.71 8.18
CA ALA A 31 -3.11 11.86 8.62
C ALA A 31 -3.50 10.65 9.45
N ASP A 32 -3.65 10.86 10.75
CA ASP A 32 -3.99 9.83 11.73
C ASP A 32 -5.47 9.96 12.11
N LEU A 33 -6.37 9.74 11.15
CA LEU A 33 -7.81 9.98 11.31
C LEU A 33 -8.48 9.05 12.34
N TYR A 34 -7.81 7.97 12.73
CA TYR A 34 -8.24 7.11 13.82
C TYR A 34 -8.15 7.78 15.19
N GLN A 35 -7.35 8.85 15.32
CA GLN A 35 -7.22 9.59 16.57
C GLN A 35 -8.42 10.53 16.78
N PRO A 36 -9.00 10.55 18.00
CA PRO A 36 -10.08 11.47 18.32
C PRO A 36 -9.67 12.93 18.11
N GLY A 37 -10.47 13.68 17.36
CA GLY A 37 -10.21 15.10 17.09
C GLY A 37 -9.14 15.37 16.02
N ALA A 38 -8.66 14.34 15.32
CA ALA A 38 -7.74 14.53 14.21
C ALA A 38 -8.34 15.49 13.16
N PRO A 39 -7.56 16.47 12.66
CA PRO A 39 -8.06 17.40 11.66
C PRO A 39 -8.31 16.68 10.32
N THR A 40 -9.42 17.03 9.68
CA THR A 40 -9.69 16.58 8.32
C THR A 40 -8.72 17.23 7.34
N PRO A 41 -7.88 16.50 6.62
CA PRO A 41 -6.94 17.09 5.68
C PRO A 41 -7.62 17.60 4.41
N ASP A 42 -7.10 18.67 3.82
CA ASP A 42 -7.40 19.01 2.43
C ASP A 42 -6.45 18.23 1.51
N ILE A 43 -6.95 17.14 0.92
CA ILE A 43 -6.17 16.31 0.01
C ILE A 43 -5.72 17.03 -1.26
N GLY A 44 -6.32 18.17 -1.59
CA GLY A 44 -5.95 18.99 -2.73
C GLY A 44 -4.59 19.69 -2.57
N LEU A 45 -4.05 19.74 -1.35
CA LEU A 45 -2.73 20.31 -1.06
C LEU A 45 -1.57 19.33 -1.27
N TYR A 46 -1.87 18.10 -1.69
CA TYR A 46 -0.90 17.03 -1.86
C TYR A 46 -0.90 16.50 -3.29
N ASP A 47 0.27 16.09 -3.75
CA ASP A 47 0.48 15.58 -5.10
C ASP A 47 0.09 14.10 -5.24
N ALA A 48 0.12 13.34 -4.13
CA ALA A 48 -0.27 11.94 -4.08
C ALA A 48 -0.74 11.52 -2.67
N LEU A 49 -1.44 10.39 -2.59
CA LEU A 49 -1.94 9.81 -1.34
C LEU A 49 -1.39 8.40 -1.16
N ILE A 50 -1.06 8.05 0.08
CA ILE A 50 -0.73 6.69 0.51
C ILE A 50 -1.72 6.29 1.61
N PHE A 51 -2.33 5.11 1.50
CA PHE A 51 -3.17 4.51 2.53
C PHE A 51 -2.46 3.26 3.05
N MET A 52 -2.06 3.28 4.32
CA MET A 52 -1.30 2.21 4.94
C MET A 52 -2.19 1.04 5.36
N GLY A 53 -1.57 0.03 5.95
CA GLY A 53 -2.24 -1.11 6.56
C GLY A 53 -2.94 -0.75 7.88
N GLY A 54 -3.54 -1.76 8.51
CA GLY A 54 -4.21 -1.65 9.79
C GLY A 54 -4.97 -2.92 10.17
N PRO A 55 -5.16 -3.19 11.46
CA PRO A 55 -5.79 -4.41 11.95
C PRO A 55 -7.32 -4.43 11.78
N MET A 56 -7.95 -3.28 11.49
CA MET A 56 -9.39 -3.18 11.31
C MET A 56 -9.85 -3.72 9.94
N SER A 57 -11.13 -4.03 9.85
CA SER A 57 -11.76 -4.36 8.56
C SER A 57 -12.30 -3.10 7.88
N VAL A 58 -12.18 -3.02 6.56
CA VAL A 58 -12.85 -1.98 5.76
C VAL A 58 -14.37 -2.06 5.88
N ASN A 59 -14.92 -3.18 6.37
CA ASN A 59 -16.35 -3.37 6.61
C ASN A 59 -16.79 -2.92 8.02
N ASP A 60 -15.85 -2.51 8.88
CA ASP A 60 -16.18 -1.97 10.20
C ASP A 60 -16.85 -0.60 10.07
N ASP A 61 -17.80 -0.31 10.96
CA ASP A 61 -18.52 0.96 10.95
C ASP A 61 -17.71 2.08 11.62
N LEU A 62 -16.53 2.37 11.06
CA LEU A 62 -15.62 3.39 11.55
C LEU A 62 -15.74 4.66 10.69
N PRO A 63 -16.05 5.84 11.30
CA PRO A 63 -16.24 7.08 10.55
C PRO A 63 -15.04 7.46 9.68
N PHE A 64 -13.81 7.27 10.17
CA PHE A 64 -12.60 7.62 9.44
C PHE A 64 -12.40 6.76 8.18
N LEU A 65 -12.75 5.46 8.20
CA LEU A 65 -12.68 4.61 6.99
C LEU A 65 -13.65 5.10 5.89
N ARG A 66 -14.84 5.53 6.29
CA ARG A 66 -15.81 6.13 5.34
C ARG A 66 -15.27 7.43 4.74
N GLN A 67 -14.61 8.25 5.56
CA GLN A 67 -13.99 9.49 5.12
C GLN A 67 -12.84 9.23 4.15
N GLU A 68 -11.97 8.27 4.44
CA GLU A 68 -10.86 7.89 3.57
C GLU A 68 -11.34 7.33 2.22
N MET A 69 -12.38 6.50 2.22
CA MET A 69 -13.02 6.07 0.96
C MET A 69 -13.59 7.24 0.15
N ALA A 70 -14.07 8.32 0.81
CA ALA A 70 -14.48 9.53 0.11
C ALA A 70 -13.27 10.27 -0.49
N PHE A 71 -12.15 10.35 0.23
CA PHE A 71 -10.89 10.92 -0.29
C PHE A 71 -10.34 10.11 -1.46
N ILE A 72 -10.37 8.79 -1.40
CA ILE A 72 -9.96 7.91 -2.51
C ILE A 72 -10.77 8.24 -3.78
N ARG A 73 -12.11 8.30 -3.67
CA ARG A 73 -12.96 8.65 -4.82
C ARG A 73 -12.64 10.04 -5.38
N GLN A 74 -12.40 11.03 -4.52
CA GLN A 74 -12.03 12.39 -4.94
C GLN A 74 -10.67 12.41 -5.63
N ALA A 75 -9.68 11.71 -5.08
CA ALA A 75 -8.34 11.63 -5.65
C ALA A 75 -8.35 10.96 -7.04
N ILE A 76 -9.11 9.86 -7.19
CA ILE A 76 -9.28 9.18 -8.48
C ILE A 76 -9.93 10.12 -9.52
N ALA A 77 -10.98 10.84 -9.13
CA ALA A 77 -11.63 11.81 -10.01
C ALA A 77 -10.67 12.94 -10.46
N ARG A 78 -9.71 13.29 -9.62
CA ARG A 78 -8.64 14.27 -9.91
C ARG A 78 -7.43 13.67 -10.63
N ARG A 79 -7.43 12.35 -10.90
CA ARG A 79 -6.27 11.61 -11.43
C ARG A 79 -5.03 11.73 -10.54
N GLN A 80 -5.22 11.94 -9.26
CA GLN A 80 -4.16 12.00 -8.26
C GLN A 80 -3.61 10.59 -8.03
N PRO A 81 -2.28 10.38 -7.98
CA PRO A 81 -1.69 9.08 -7.70
C PRO A 81 -2.08 8.57 -6.31
N ILE A 82 -2.36 7.27 -6.22
CA ILE A 82 -2.69 6.61 -4.95
C ILE A 82 -1.92 5.31 -4.85
N LEU A 83 -1.38 5.05 -3.66
CA LEU A 83 -0.83 3.77 -3.25
C LEU A 83 -1.59 3.28 -2.02
N GLY A 84 -2.12 2.05 -2.07
CA GLY A 84 -2.74 1.41 -0.92
C GLY A 84 -2.00 0.14 -0.53
N ILE A 85 -1.70 -0.01 0.75
CA ILE A 85 -1.03 -1.17 1.33
C ILE A 85 -2.02 -1.90 2.24
N CYS A 86 -2.17 -3.20 2.09
CA CYS A 86 -3.02 -4.09 2.87
C CYS A 86 -4.44 -3.51 3.05
N LEU A 87 -4.81 -2.99 4.22
CA LEU A 87 -6.10 -2.29 4.43
C LEU A 87 -6.30 -1.15 3.42
N GLY A 88 -5.24 -0.39 3.10
CA GLY A 88 -5.30 0.67 2.10
C GLY A 88 -5.69 0.17 0.71
N SER A 89 -5.22 -1.02 0.31
CA SER A 89 -5.63 -1.64 -0.97
C SER A 89 -7.10 -2.05 -0.96
N GLN A 90 -7.58 -2.55 0.17
CA GLN A 90 -8.98 -2.91 0.39
C GLN A 90 -9.88 -1.68 0.42
N LEU A 91 -9.43 -0.56 1.00
CA LEU A 91 -10.12 0.73 0.97
C LEU A 91 -10.29 1.25 -0.46
N ILE A 92 -9.24 1.17 -1.29
CA ILE A 92 -9.32 1.53 -2.71
C ILE A 92 -10.35 0.62 -3.41
N ALA A 93 -10.25 -0.70 -3.24
CA ALA A 93 -11.16 -1.65 -3.85
C ALA A 93 -12.61 -1.37 -3.45
N ARG A 94 -12.88 -1.19 -2.15
CA ARG A 94 -14.20 -0.88 -1.61
C ARG A 94 -14.75 0.46 -2.09
N ALA A 95 -13.92 1.50 -2.12
CA ALA A 95 -14.30 2.83 -2.61
C ALA A 95 -14.75 2.80 -4.07
N MET A 96 -14.22 1.86 -4.87
CA MET A 96 -14.55 1.64 -6.28
C MET A 96 -15.64 0.58 -6.51
N GLY A 97 -16.31 0.14 -5.44
CA GLY A 97 -17.49 -0.73 -5.52
C GLY A 97 -17.19 -2.22 -5.47
N ALA A 98 -15.95 -2.61 -5.26
CA ALA A 98 -15.59 -4.03 -5.08
C ALA A 98 -16.00 -4.54 -3.68
N THR A 99 -16.25 -5.83 -3.58
CA THR A 99 -16.53 -6.50 -2.31
C THR A 99 -15.24 -6.82 -1.59
N VAL A 100 -15.15 -6.52 -0.30
CA VAL A 100 -14.08 -7.01 0.59
C VAL A 100 -14.69 -8.06 1.52
N ARG A 101 -14.01 -9.21 1.62
CA ARG A 101 -14.49 -10.37 2.38
C ARG A 101 -13.34 -11.11 3.03
N ARG A 102 -13.66 -12.04 3.92
CA ARG A 102 -12.66 -12.98 4.45
C ARG A 102 -12.06 -13.81 3.32
N ASN A 103 -10.76 -14.00 3.36
CA ASN A 103 -10.07 -14.96 2.52
C ASN A 103 -10.31 -16.38 3.03
N SER A 104 -10.05 -17.40 2.21
CA SER A 104 -10.18 -18.81 2.58
C SER A 104 -9.21 -19.22 3.70
N ALA A 105 -8.04 -18.58 3.75
CA ALA A 105 -7.03 -18.73 4.78
C ALA A 105 -6.37 -17.38 5.06
N LYS A 106 -5.80 -17.20 6.25
CA LYS A 106 -4.91 -16.07 6.54
C LYS A 106 -3.56 -16.32 5.84
N GLU A 107 -2.93 -15.26 5.38
CA GLU A 107 -1.53 -15.25 4.96
C GLU A 107 -0.76 -14.38 5.95
N ILE A 108 0.07 -15.00 6.77
CA ILE A 108 0.88 -14.34 7.80
C ILE A 108 2.30 -14.86 7.72
N GLY A 109 3.26 -13.95 7.57
CA GLY A 109 4.66 -14.28 7.36
C GLY A 109 5.07 -14.21 5.88
N TRP A 110 6.00 -15.05 5.48
CA TRP A 110 6.62 -15.04 4.16
C TRP A 110 5.92 -15.99 3.20
N HIS A 111 5.28 -15.45 2.16
CA HIS A 111 4.55 -16.24 1.15
C HIS A 111 5.02 -15.91 -0.25
N GLY A 112 4.88 -16.89 -1.15
CA GLY A 112 5.17 -16.73 -2.57
C GLY A 112 4.12 -15.89 -3.28
N VAL A 113 4.55 -14.90 -4.05
CA VAL A 113 3.71 -14.06 -4.91
C VAL A 113 4.12 -14.29 -6.35
N GLN A 114 3.16 -14.53 -7.22
CA GLN A 114 3.33 -14.68 -8.66
C GLN A 114 2.82 -13.44 -9.37
N PHE A 115 3.67 -12.81 -10.16
CA PHE A 115 3.30 -11.65 -10.97
C PHE A 115 2.66 -12.11 -12.29
N THR A 116 1.55 -11.47 -12.66
CA THR A 116 0.79 -11.81 -13.86
C THR A 116 1.52 -11.34 -15.14
N PRO A 117 1.15 -11.84 -16.33
CA PRO A 117 1.66 -11.28 -17.59
C PRO A 117 1.44 -9.77 -17.74
N ALA A 118 0.38 -9.22 -17.15
CA ALA A 118 0.14 -7.78 -17.15
C ALA A 118 1.20 -7.00 -16.38
N ALA A 119 1.75 -7.58 -15.31
CA ALA A 119 2.82 -6.98 -14.54
C ALA A 119 4.13 -6.84 -15.32
N ALA A 120 4.37 -7.67 -16.34
CA ALA A 120 5.61 -7.61 -17.11
C ALA A 120 5.83 -6.26 -17.81
N GLY A 121 4.76 -5.57 -18.20
CA GLY A 121 4.79 -4.23 -18.78
C GLY A 121 4.45 -3.11 -17.79
N ASP A 122 4.20 -3.43 -16.53
CA ASP A 122 3.85 -2.47 -15.52
C ASP A 122 5.06 -1.67 -15.03
N ARG A 123 4.85 -0.41 -14.69
CA ARG A 123 5.92 0.49 -14.26
C ARG A 123 6.56 0.09 -12.94
N LEU A 124 5.78 -0.44 -12.01
CA LEU A 124 6.24 -0.82 -10.67
C LEU A 124 6.84 -2.23 -10.66
N PHE A 125 6.21 -3.15 -11.38
CA PHE A 125 6.48 -4.58 -11.30
C PHE A 125 7.19 -5.16 -12.51
N GLY A 126 7.52 -4.34 -13.51
CA GLY A 126 8.22 -4.81 -14.70
C GLY A 126 9.48 -5.61 -14.38
N GLY A 127 9.63 -6.75 -15.01
CA GLY A 127 10.75 -7.68 -14.78
C GLY A 127 10.58 -8.65 -13.62
N LEU A 128 9.54 -8.52 -12.78
CA LEU A 128 9.23 -9.46 -11.72
C LEU A 128 8.39 -10.63 -12.25
N SER A 129 8.66 -11.84 -11.77
CA SER A 129 7.90 -13.04 -12.14
C SER A 129 7.37 -13.77 -10.91
N GLN A 130 8.24 -14.05 -9.94
CA GLN A 130 7.89 -14.67 -8.67
C GLN A 130 8.83 -14.14 -7.59
N GLU A 131 8.26 -13.80 -6.41
CA GLU A 131 9.01 -13.32 -5.27
C GLU A 131 8.42 -13.87 -3.97
N THR A 132 9.23 -13.93 -2.92
CA THR A 132 8.75 -14.21 -1.56
C THR A 132 8.60 -12.88 -0.84
N ILE A 133 7.38 -12.55 -0.43
CA ILE A 133 7.02 -11.25 0.15
C ILE A 133 6.37 -11.46 1.51
N PHE A 134 6.40 -10.44 2.36
CA PHE A 134 5.76 -10.48 3.67
C PHE A 134 4.26 -10.21 3.57
N HIS A 135 3.47 -11.00 4.30
CA HIS A 135 2.01 -10.90 4.36
C HIS A 135 1.54 -10.84 5.80
N TRP A 136 0.45 -10.12 6.04
CA TRP A 136 -0.31 -10.17 7.28
C TRP A 136 -1.75 -9.78 6.99
N HIS A 137 -2.53 -10.70 6.50
CA HIS A 137 -3.94 -10.43 6.19
C HIS A 137 -4.81 -11.69 6.23
N GLY A 138 -6.07 -11.51 6.64
CA GLY A 138 -7.10 -12.54 6.62
C GLY A 138 -8.30 -12.16 5.75
N GLN A 139 -8.25 -10.98 5.12
CA GLN A 139 -9.27 -10.50 4.17
C GLN A 139 -8.67 -10.33 2.79
N THR A 140 -9.54 -10.38 1.79
CA THR A 140 -9.24 -10.13 0.38
C THR A 140 -10.38 -9.34 -0.25
N PHE A 141 -10.19 -8.86 -1.45
CA PHE A 141 -11.16 -8.09 -2.21
C PHE A 141 -11.41 -8.69 -3.59
N ASP A 142 -12.56 -8.38 -4.18
CA ASP A 142 -12.77 -8.59 -5.58
C ASP A 142 -12.06 -7.50 -6.38
N LEU A 143 -11.58 -7.82 -7.58
CA LEU A 143 -10.89 -6.86 -8.42
C LEU A 143 -11.85 -5.70 -8.76
N PRO A 144 -11.48 -4.43 -8.48
CA PRO A 144 -12.33 -3.30 -8.83
C PRO A 144 -12.63 -3.24 -10.34
N PRO A 145 -13.82 -2.80 -10.76
CA PRO A 145 -14.13 -2.64 -12.17
C PRO A 145 -13.10 -1.77 -12.91
N GLY A 146 -12.55 -2.29 -14.00
CA GLY A 146 -11.53 -1.62 -14.80
C GLY A 146 -10.11 -1.68 -14.21
N ALA A 147 -9.90 -2.38 -13.11
CA ALA A 147 -8.56 -2.64 -12.59
C ALA A 147 -7.91 -3.83 -13.30
N GLU A 148 -6.60 -3.81 -13.37
CA GLU A 148 -5.77 -4.87 -13.92
C GLU A 148 -5.08 -5.63 -12.77
N LEU A 149 -5.20 -6.96 -12.78
CA LEU A 149 -4.56 -7.82 -11.79
C LEU A 149 -3.08 -7.93 -12.10
N LEU A 150 -2.23 -7.60 -11.12
CA LEU A 150 -0.78 -7.60 -11.29
C LEU A 150 -0.08 -8.74 -10.53
N ALA A 151 -0.66 -9.23 -9.43
CA ALA A 151 -0.07 -10.32 -8.66
C ALA A 151 -1.12 -11.17 -7.96
N SER A 152 -0.76 -12.44 -7.70
CA SER A 152 -1.54 -13.43 -6.96
C SER A 152 -0.62 -14.28 -6.08
N SER A 153 -1.20 -14.96 -5.08
CA SER A 153 -0.56 -16.04 -4.34
C SER A 153 -1.43 -17.30 -4.42
N ASP A 154 -0.94 -18.42 -3.91
CA ASP A 154 -1.69 -19.68 -3.89
C ASP A 154 -2.95 -19.59 -3.02
N LEU A 155 -2.93 -18.78 -1.97
CA LEU A 155 -4.04 -18.62 -1.02
C LEU A 155 -4.92 -17.39 -1.32
N CYS A 156 -4.40 -16.40 -2.03
CA CYS A 156 -5.12 -15.17 -2.33
C CYS A 156 -4.91 -14.73 -3.80
N ARG A 157 -5.99 -14.75 -4.56
CA ARG A 157 -5.96 -14.41 -5.98
C ARG A 157 -5.59 -12.95 -6.25
N HIS A 158 -5.97 -12.03 -5.38
CA HIS A 158 -5.83 -10.60 -5.62
C HIS A 158 -4.80 -10.01 -4.66
N GLN A 159 -3.52 -10.10 -5.02
CA GLN A 159 -2.39 -9.62 -4.23
C GLN A 159 -1.92 -8.22 -4.64
N ALA A 160 -2.05 -7.87 -5.92
CA ALA A 160 -1.80 -6.52 -6.39
C ALA A 160 -2.65 -6.19 -7.60
N PHE A 161 -3.07 -4.93 -7.68
CA PHE A 161 -3.79 -4.40 -8.84
C PHE A 161 -3.37 -2.97 -9.16
N ARG A 162 -3.60 -2.60 -10.41
CA ARG A 162 -3.53 -1.22 -10.88
C ARG A 162 -4.87 -0.79 -11.46
N MET A 163 -5.27 0.44 -11.20
CA MET A 163 -6.43 1.07 -11.83
C MET A 163 -6.01 2.35 -12.54
N GLY A 164 -6.26 2.40 -13.85
CA GLY A 164 -5.69 3.42 -14.71
C GLY A 164 -4.15 3.34 -14.70
N GLU A 165 -3.47 4.50 -14.66
CA GLU A 165 -2.01 4.55 -14.72
C GLU A 165 -1.35 4.83 -13.37
N ARG A 166 -2.12 5.24 -12.34
CA ARG A 166 -1.57 5.89 -11.14
C ARG A 166 -2.15 5.41 -9.82
N VAL A 167 -3.10 4.48 -9.82
CA VAL A 167 -3.71 3.92 -8.61
C VAL A 167 -3.27 2.48 -8.46
N TYR A 168 -2.57 2.19 -7.36
CA TYR A 168 -2.04 0.86 -7.06
C TYR A 168 -2.55 0.39 -5.70
N GLY A 169 -2.96 -0.86 -5.62
CA GLY A 169 -3.29 -1.54 -4.38
C GLY A 169 -2.44 -2.79 -4.24
N LEU A 170 -1.74 -2.92 -3.10
CA LEU A 170 -0.92 -4.05 -2.71
C LEU A 170 -1.51 -4.69 -1.46
N GLN A 171 -1.91 -5.96 -1.52
CA GLN A 171 -2.42 -6.67 -0.34
C GLN A 171 -1.28 -7.13 0.57
N PHE A 172 -0.13 -7.45 -0.01
CA PHE A 172 1.09 -7.80 0.70
C PHE A 172 1.85 -6.55 1.19
N HIS A 173 2.89 -6.77 1.98
CA HIS A 173 3.71 -5.73 2.58
C HIS A 173 5.12 -5.75 1.99
N LEU A 174 5.44 -4.78 1.16
CA LEU A 174 6.81 -4.52 0.66
C LEU A 174 7.53 -3.44 1.48
N GLU A 175 6.78 -2.68 2.28
CA GLU A 175 7.30 -1.55 3.06
C GLU A 175 7.94 -1.96 4.37
N VAL A 176 7.68 -3.18 4.86
CA VAL A 176 8.11 -3.57 6.21
C VAL A 176 9.61 -3.77 6.32
N THR A 177 10.17 -3.33 7.44
CA THR A 177 11.54 -3.67 7.85
C THR A 177 11.52 -4.83 8.84
N PRO A 178 12.68 -5.51 9.08
CA PRO A 178 12.76 -6.53 10.13
C PRO A 178 12.30 -6.04 11.50
N GLU A 179 12.62 -4.79 11.84
CA GLU A 179 12.23 -4.17 13.11
C GLU A 179 10.71 -3.98 13.19
N MET A 180 10.06 -3.56 12.09
CA MET A 180 8.60 -3.45 12.01
C MET A 180 7.94 -4.82 12.18
N ILE A 181 8.44 -5.86 11.50
CA ILE A 181 7.92 -7.23 11.63
C ILE A 181 8.02 -7.71 13.09
N ALA A 182 9.19 -7.50 13.71
CA ALA A 182 9.40 -7.87 15.10
C ALA A 182 8.46 -7.12 16.05
N ASP A 183 8.26 -5.82 15.83
CA ASP A 183 7.34 -4.99 16.61
C ASP A 183 5.89 -5.47 16.42
N TRP A 184 5.45 -5.72 15.20
CA TRP A 184 4.09 -6.21 14.90
C TRP A 184 3.76 -7.53 15.61
N CYS A 185 4.75 -8.42 15.75
CA CYS A 185 4.59 -9.67 16.50
C CYS A 185 4.31 -9.45 18.00
N THR A 186 4.60 -8.27 18.54
CA THR A 186 4.40 -7.93 19.96
C THR A 186 3.14 -7.10 20.22
N GLN A 187 2.48 -6.61 19.17
CA GLN A 187 1.28 -5.78 19.34
C GLN A 187 0.09 -6.62 19.80
N ASP A 188 -0.70 -6.07 20.72
CA ASP A 188 -1.87 -6.75 21.28
C ASP A 188 -2.89 -7.14 20.22
N GLU A 189 -3.07 -6.31 19.20
CA GLU A 189 -3.96 -6.53 18.06
C GLU A 189 -3.58 -7.78 17.27
N ASN A 190 -2.31 -8.13 17.25
CA ASN A 190 -1.74 -9.23 16.48
C ASN A 190 -1.51 -10.51 17.31
N CYS A 191 -1.68 -10.44 18.66
CA CYS A 191 -1.44 -11.57 19.56
C CYS A 191 -2.22 -12.83 19.18
N GLY A 192 -3.45 -12.68 18.69
CA GLY A 192 -4.29 -13.82 18.25
C GLY A 192 -3.64 -14.56 17.10
N ASP A 193 -3.22 -13.80 16.08
CA ASP A 193 -2.58 -14.33 14.88
C ASP A 193 -1.25 -15.01 15.21
N VAL A 194 -0.40 -14.35 16.01
CA VAL A 194 0.91 -14.89 16.40
C VAL A 194 0.80 -16.24 17.14
N ARG A 195 -0.23 -16.41 17.99
CA ARG A 195 -0.47 -17.66 18.71
C ARG A 195 -0.94 -18.81 17.83
N GLU A 196 -1.54 -18.51 16.69
CA GLU A 196 -2.02 -19.50 15.73
C GLU A 196 -0.92 -19.99 14.78
N LEU A 197 0.27 -19.35 14.77
CA LEU A 197 1.37 -19.74 13.90
C LEU A 197 2.02 -21.05 14.35
N GLU A 198 2.31 -21.92 13.40
CA GLU A 198 3.02 -23.19 13.66
C GLU A 198 4.49 -22.95 14.07
N ALA A 199 5.10 -21.85 13.61
CA ALA A 199 6.45 -21.45 13.94
C ALA A 199 6.56 -19.92 14.04
N PRO A 200 7.48 -19.39 14.86
CA PRO A 200 7.73 -17.95 14.92
C PRO A 200 8.14 -17.40 13.55
N ILE A 201 7.71 -16.17 13.24
CA ILE A 201 8.16 -15.44 12.05
C ILE A 201 9.63 -15.05 12.27
N ASP A 202 10.49 -15.38 11.30
CA ASP A 202 11.84 -14.81 11.22
C ASP A 202 11.78 -13.47 10.47
N PRO A 203 11.98 -12.33 11.15
CA PRO A 203 11.90 -11.01 10.50
C PRO A 203 13.00 -10.80 9.45
N PHE A 204 14.10 -11.53 9.57
CA PHE A 204 15.27 -11.36 8.69
C PHE A 204 15.30 -12.33 7.51
N PHE A 205 14.36 -13.28 7.44
CA PHE A 205 14.37 -14.38 6.46
C PHE A 205 14.62 -13.90 5.02
N ASN A 206 14.02 -12.80 4.59
CA ASN A 206 14.13 -12.27 3.23
C ASN A 206 14.47 -10.78 3.19
N ALA A 207 15.06 -10.22 4.25
CA ALA A 207 15.21 -8.78 4.44
C ALA A 207 16.01 -8.09 3.32
N ALA A 208 17.11 -8.69 2.86
CA ALA A 208 17.93 -8.11 1.80
C ALA A 208 17.16 -8.01 0.46
N ARG A 209 16.46 -9.09 0.07
CA ARG A 209 15.66 -9.10 -1.15
C ARG A 209 14.46 -8.15 -1.06
N MET A 210 13.83 -8.07 0.11
CA MET A 210 12.75 -7.12 0.38
C MET A 210 13.21 -5.66 0.20
N ALA A 211 14.40 -5.31 0.70
CA ALA A 211 14.94 -3.97 0.52
C ALA A 211 15.17 -3.63 -0.97
N GLU A 212 15.68 -4.57 -1.77
CA GLU A 212 15.84 -4.40 -3.21
C GLU A 212 14.50 -4.22 -3.93
N LEU A 213 13.53 -5.11 -3.64
CA LEU A 213 12.18 -5.04 -4.23
C LEU A 213 11.47 -3.73 -3.87
N SER A 214 11.56 -3.33 -2.60
CA SER A 214 10.99 -2.06 -2.12
C SER A 214 11.62 -0.86 -2.83
N ALA A 215 12.94 -0.83 -2.96
CA ALA A 215 13.63 0.25 -3.67
C ALA A 215 13.20 0.31 -5.13
N GLN A 216 13.05 -0.84 -5.81
CA GLN A 216 12.54 -0.91 -7.19
C GLN A 216 11.10 -0.39 -7.28
N VAL A 217 10.17 -0.99 -6.51
CA VAL A 217 8.73 -0.74 -6.62
C VAL A 217 8.38 0.67 -6.16
N PHE A 218 8.84 1.08 -4.97
CA PHE A 218 8.53 2.40 -4.45
C PHE A 218 9.34 3.50 -5.12
N GLY A 219 10.57 3.20 -5.58
CA GLY A 219 11.33 4.08 -6.44
C GLY A 219 10.58 4.39 -7.74
N SER A 220 10.07 3.37 -8.43
CA SER A 220 9.27 3.52 -9.65
C SER A 220 7.96 4.26 -9.38
N TRP A 221 7.30 4.02 -8.23
CA TRP A 221 6.11 4.76 -7.84
C TRP A 221 6.42 6.25 -7.65
N CYS A 222 7.51 6.58 -6.97
CA CYS A 222 7.95 7.98 -6.81
C CYS A 222 8.27 8.64 -8.17
N GLU A 223 8.89 7.92 -9.10
CA GLU A 223 9.14 8.43 -10.46
C GLU A 223 7.84 8.72 -11.21
N LEU A 224 6.82 7.87 -11.02
CA LEU A 224 5.49 8.12 -11.57
C LEU A 224 4.88 9.43 -11.05
N LEU A 225 5.17 9.84 -9.80
CA LEU A 225 4.74 11.13 -9.27
C LEU A 225 5.38 12.32 -10.01
N LEU A 226 6.64 12.17 -10.42
CA LEU A 226 7.39 13.22 -11.12
C LEU A 226 6.99 13.39 -12.60
N MET A 227 6.09 12.55 -13.10
CA MET A 227 5.58 12.64 -14.47
C MET A 227 4.21 13.32 -14.52
N THR A 228 3.97 14.09 -15.58
CA THR A 228 2.62 14.57 -15.89
C THR A 228 1.70 13.39 -16.24
N PRO A 229 0.37 13.56 -16.18
CA PRO A 229 -0.58 12.53 -16.63
C PRO A 229 -0.37 12.07 -18.08
N THR A 230 0.37 12.83 -18.88
CA THR A 230 0.73 12.50 -20.27
C THR A 230 2.10 11.81 -20.40
N GLY A 231 2.73 11.43 -19.26
CA GLY A 231 4.01 10.73 -19.25
C GLY A 231 5.24 11.60 -19.51
N LYS A 232 5.12 12.93 -19.53
CA LYS A 232 6.25 13.85 -19.63
C LYS A 232 6.76 14.24 -18.24
N PRO A 233 8.08 14.45 -18.04
CA PRO A 233 8.59 14.97 -16.79
C PRO A 233 7.94 16.31 -16.43
N LEU A 234 7.68 16.53 -15.14
CA LEU A 234 7.27 17.85 -14.66
C LEU A 234 8.39 18.86 -14.92
N PRO A 235 8.09 20.08 -15.34
CA PRO A 235 9.11 21.11 -15.49
C PRO A 235 9.76 21.33 -14.11
N HIS A 236 11.09 21.24 -14.06
CA HIS A 236 11.85 21.61 -12.86
C HIS A 236 11.45 23.04 -12.48
N GLY A 237 10.99 23.22 -11.24
CA GLY A 237 10.65 24.53 -10.74
C GLY A 237 11.81 25.49 -11.01
N ARG A 238 11.53 26.60 -11.67
CA ARG A 238 12.51 27.66 -11.84
C ARG A 238 12.91 28.10 -10.44
N GLY A 239 14.19 27.96 -10.12
CA GLY A 239 14.75 28.59 -8.96
C GLY A 239 14.33 30.08 -9.00
N SER A 240 13.77 30.53 -7.92
CA SER A 240 13.58 31.98 -7.69
C SER A 240 14.97 32.58 -7.54
N ASP A 241 15.38 33.31 -8.56
CA ASP A 241 16.43 34.32 -8.44
C ASP A 241 16.01 35.40 -7.43
#